data_dca29dc080e9459700083c29a46fa810
#
_entry.id   dca29dc080e9459700083c29a46fa810
#
_cell.length_a   1.000
_cell.length_b   1.000
_cell.length_c   1.000
_cell.angle_alpha   90.00
_cell.angle_beta   90.00
_cell.angle_gamma   90.00
#
_symmetry.space_group_name_H-M   'P 1'
#
loop_
_entity.id
_entity.type
_entity.pdbx_description
1 polymer ?
#
loop_
_entity_poly.entity_id
_entity_poly.type
_entity_poly.pdbx_seq_one_letter_code
_entity_poly.pdbx_strand_id
1 'polypeptide(L)'
;ASDVYKRQPLNLNALMSQYKTELNALIDNPAEPLDEIAEKWNYYLSGNVEPGRDRDVSPLIDAEFDQGGSWNNGIQNAIGFNGPSGCVAIAMCQLMHYWGYPEHGDGSTFYTENDYGYIEVDFEDAFYDFDNMAALYATSASQLLLFHAGVSVNMDYDWSGSGAMVVGSYPSAFYAMENFFGYHSDISFQWKDNHTDNEYRNIIKEELDNNRPIIAQGYGNSADSGHAWNIDGYEDDYFHCNWGWGGSSNGYFYFNNLNFSSS
;
A
#
# COMPACT_ATOMS: atom_id res chain seq x y z
N ALA A 1 17.88 -10.96 -26.30
CA ALA A 1 17.09 -9.74 -26.02
C ALA A 1 15.57 -9.95 -26.10
N SER A 2 15.08 -11.02 -26.80
CA SER A 2 13.64 -11.19 -27.05
C SER A 2 12.84 -11.85 -25.91
N ASP A 3 13.49 -12.52 -24.97
CA ASP A 3 12.78 -13.30 -23.93
C ASP A 3 12.51 -12.52 -22.62
N VAL A 4 13.26 -11.44 -22.38
CA VAL A 4 13.02 -10.58 -21.21
C VAL A 4 11.68 -9.82 -21.35
N TYR A 5 11.33 -9.42 -22.57
CA TYR A 5 10.07 -8.71 -22.83
C TYR A 5 8.81 -9.58 -22.74
N LYS A 6 8.93 -10.92 -22.80
CA LYS A 6 7.78 -11.82 -22.72
C LYS A 6 7.33 -12.15 -21.29
N ARG A 7 8.10 -11.72 -20.28
CA ARG A 7 7.80 -11.95 -18.86
C ARG A 7 7.51 -10.67 -18.09
N GLN A 8 7.26 -9.57 -18.79
CA GLN A 8 6.91 -8.32 -18.15
C GLN A 8 5.51 -8.40 -17.53
N PRO A 9 5.29 -7.83 -16.34
CA PRO A 9 3.97 -7.74 -15.74
C PRO A 9 2.94 -7.15 -16.70
N LEU A 10 1.68 -7.60 -16.63
CA LEU A 10 0.59 -7.15 -17.50
C LEU A 10 0.40 -5.63 -17.47
N ASN A 11 0.63 -5.00 -16.31
CA ASN A 11 0.61 -3.55 -16.14
C ASN A 11 1.68 -2.82 -16.97
N LEU A 12 2.90 -3.36 -17.07
CA LEU A 12 3.94 -2.77 -17.91
C LEU A 12 3.60 -2.88 -19.39
N ASN A 13 2.98 -3.98 -19.81
CA ASN A 13 2.49 -4.12 -21.19
C ASN A 13 1.37 -3.12 -21.50
N ALA A 14 0.46 -2.88 -20.56
CA ALA A 14 -0.59 -1.87 -20.71
C ALA A 14 0.02 -0.45 -20.79
N LEU A 15 0.96 -0.12 -19.92
CA LEU A 15 1.70 1.14 -19.92
C LEU A 15 2.45 1.36 -21.24
N MET A 16 3.20 0.34 -21.69
CA MET A 16 3.92 0.40 -22.98
C MET A 16 2.98 0.53 -24.17
N SER A 17 1.79 -0.08 -24.11
CA SER A 17 0.76 0.08 -25.15
C SER A 17 0.17 1.49 -25.14
N GLN A 18 -0.05 2.07 -23.97
CA GLN A 18 -0.48 3.46 -23.83
C GLN A 18 0.56 4.41 -24.38
N TYR A 19 1.83 4.32 -23.96
CA TYR A 19 2.91 5.14 -24.50
C TYR A 19 3.05 5.01 -26.02
N LYS A 20 2.90 3.81 -26.56
CA LYS A 20 2.94 3.61 -28.00
C LYS A 20 1.78 4.32 -28.71
N THR A 21 0.60 4.32 -28.12
CA THR A 21 -0.57 5.04 -28.66
C THR A 21 -0.36 6.55 -28.59
N GLU A 22 0.14 7.06 -27.46
CA GLU A 22 0.44 8.49 -27.28
C GLU A 22 1.55 8.97 -28.21
N LEU A 23 2.63 8.20 -28.36
CA LEU A 23 3.71 8.48 -29.30
C LEU A 23 3.21 8.52 -30.76
N ASN A 24 2.37 7.56 -31.16
CA ASN A 24 1.79 7.57 -32.49
C ASN A 24 0.89 8.81 -32.71
N ALA A 25 0.10 9.19 -31.71
CA ALA A 25 -0.73 10.38 -31.77
C ALA A 25 0.10 11.67 -31.90
N LEU A 26 1.25 11.75 -31.24
CA LEU A 26 2.20 12.87 -31.34
C LEU A 26 2.94 12.87 -32.69
N ILE A 27 3.26 11.71 -33.25
CA ILE A 27 3.85 11.59 -34.58
C ILE A 27 2.85 12.08 -35.67
N ASP A 28 1.57 11.69 -35.54
CA ASP A 28 0.53 12.03 -36.47
C ASP A 28 0.07 13.50 -36.33
N ASN A 29 0.17 14.07 -35.14
CA ASN A 29 -0.16 15.47 -34.82
C ASN A 29 0.94 16.08 -33.95
N PRO A 30 2.07 16.52 -34.51
CA PRO A 30 3.14 17.17 -33.76
C PRO A 30 2.59 18.42 -33.05
N ALA A 31 2.55 18.39 -31.71
CA ALA A 31 2.25 19.58 -30.94
C ALA A 31 3.58 20.27 -30.56
N GLU A 32 3.59 21.60 -30.63
CA GLU A 32 4.70 22.36 -30.06
C GLU A 32 4.71 22.12 -28.54
N PRO A 33 5.84 21.72 -27.96
CA PRO A 33 5.95 21.55 -26.53
C PRO A 33 5.72 22.89 -25.81
N LEU A 34 5.11 22.85 -24.65
CA LEU A 34 5.08 24.03 -23.77
C LEU A 34 6.51 24.53 -23.53
N ASP A 35 6.68 25.85 -23.46
CA ASP A 35 8.02 26.46 -23.30
C ASP A 35 8.83 25.83 -22.15
N GLU A 36 8.20 25.54 -21.02
CA GLU A 36 8.80 24.86 -19.87
C GLU A 36 9.32 23.45 -20.22
N ILE A 37 8.59 22.70 -21.03
CA ILE A 37 8.99 21.37 -21.49
C ILE A 37 10.14 21.48 -22.49
N ALA A 38 10.09 22.44 -23.40
CA ALA A 38 11.14 22.70 -24.40
C ALA A 38 12.45 23.11 -23.70
N GLU A 39 12.39 23.96 -22.67
CA GLU A 39 13.54 24.35 -21.85
C GLU A 39 14.17 23.14 -21.13
N LYS A 40 13.34 22.30 -20.54
CA LYS A 40 13.77 21.08 -19.84
C LYS A 40 14.45 20.09 -20.81
N TRP A 41 13.88 19.88 -22.00
CA TRP A 41 14.52 19.07 -23.04
C TRP A 41 15.84 19.67 -23.52
N ASN A 42 15.92 20.97 -23.72
CA ASN A 42 17.18 21.64 -24.12
C ASN A 42 18.26 21.52 -23.03
N TYR A 43 17.86 21.57 -21.76
CA TYR A 43 18.74 21.34 -20.63
C TYR A 43 19.36 19.95 -20.69
N TYR A 44 18.58 18.89 -20.86
CA TYR A 44 19.08 17.51 -20.98
C TYR A 44 19.87 17.26 -22.25
N LEU A 45 19.41 17.76 -23.40
CA LEU A 45 20.11 17.61 -24.68
C LEU A 45 21.47 18.32 -24.68
N SER A 46 21.67 19.31 -23.83
CA SER A 46 22.97 19.97 -23.62
C SER A 46 23.93 19.16 -22.75
N GLY A 47 23.58 17.93 -22.40
CA GLY A 47 24.38 17.05 -21.54
C GLY A 47 24.33 17.41 -20.05
N ASN A 48 23.45 18.32 -19.68
CA ASN A 48 23.21 18.58 -18.27
C ASN A 48 22.37 17.43 -17.69
N VAL A 49 22.75 17.00 -16.52
CA VAL A 49 21.97 16.12 -15.68
C VAL A 49 21.52 17.00 -14.53
N GLU A 50 20.22 17.04 -14.22
CA GLU A 50 19.82 17.65 -12.96
C GLU A 50 20.71 17.02 -11.89
N PRO A 51 21.28 17.80 -10.92
CA PRO A 51 21.92 17.20 -9.78
C PRO A 51 20.86 16.34 -9.11
N GLY A 52 20.84 15.05 -9.50
CA GLY A 52 19.84 14.11 -9.05
C GLY A 52 19.89 14.09 -7.54
N ARG A 53 18.75 14.10 -6.89
CA ARG A 53 18.63 13.28 -5.72
C ARG A 53 18.81 11.85 -6.22
N ASP A 54 20.06 11.41 -6.41
CA ASP A 54 20.44 10.02 -6.61
C ASP A 54 20.23 9.24 -5.30
N ARG A 55 18.98 9.17 -4.86
CA ARG A 55 18.58 8.36 -3.74
C ARG A 55 17.37 7.56 -4.18
N ASP A 56 17.67 6.48 -4.88
CA ASP A 56 16.71 5.41 -4.97
C ASP A 56 16.61 4.77 -3.59
N VAL A 57 15.40 4.44 -3.18
CA VAL A 57 15.14 3.70 -1.95
C VAL A 57 14.64 2.33 -2.36
N SER A 58 15.46 1.31 -2.09
CA SER A 58 15.03 -0.09 -2.28
C SER A 58 13.82 -0.38 -1.41
N PRO A 59 12.97 -1.36 -1.78
CA PRO A 59 11.82 -1.75 -0.98
C PRO A 59 12.20 -1.99 0.47
N LEU A 60 11.52 -1.30 1.39
CA LEU A 60 11.78 -1.34 2.82
C LEU A 60 11.06 -2.51 3.49
N ILE A 61 9.86 -2.85 3.01
CA ILE A 61 9.02 -3.91 3.56
C ILE A 61 9.32 -5.23 2.86
N ASP A 62 9.86 -6.19 3.60
CA ASP A 62 10.12 -7.55 3.14
C ASP A 62 8.91 -8.49 3.32
N ALA A 63 7.92 -8.08 4.10
CA ALA A 63 6.73 -8.85 4.37
C ALA A 63 5.80 -8.93 3.14
N GLU A 64 5.48 -10.14 2.70
CA GLU A 64 4.55 -10.45 1.62
C GLU A 64 3.29 -11.09 2.20
N PHE A 65 2.58 -10.38 3.05
CA PHE A 65 1.34 -10.88 3.65
C PHE A 65 0.24 -10.99 2.60
N ASP A 66 -0.69 -11.92 2.81
CA ASP A 66 -1.79 -12.21 1.89
C ASP A 66 -3.14 -12.12 2.62
N GLN A 67 -4.19 -11.81 1.87
CA GLN A 67 -5.53 -11.69 2.42
C GLN A 67 -6.24 -13.04 2.54
N GLY A 68 -5.63 -14.14 2.11
CA GLY A 68 -6.25 -15.44 2.01
C GLY A 68 -5.45 -16.59 2.61
N GLY A 69 -5.98 -17.79 2.46
CA GLY A 69 -5.32 -19.01 2.87
C GLY A 69 -5.03 -19.08 4.37
N SER A 70 -3.84 -19.54 4.74
CA SER A 70 -3.44 -19.68 6.14
C SER A 70 -3.30 -18.36 6.89
N TRP A 71 -3.21 -17.23 6.21
CA TRP A 71 -3.19 -15.91 6.84
C TRP A 71 -4.47 -15.62 7.61
N ASN A 72 -5.60 -16.15 7.15
CA ASN A 72 -6.93 -15.93 7.75
C ASN A 72 -7.27 -16.86 8.92
N ASN A 73 -6.38 -17.80 9.27
CA ASN A 73 -6.69 -18.79 10.33
C ASN A 73 -7.01 -18.12 11.68
N GLY A 74 -6.38 -16.99 12.02
CA GLY A 74 -6.69 -16.25 13.24
C GLY A 74 -8.14 -15.74 13.24
N ILE A 75 -8.58 -15.16 12.14
CA ILE A 75 -9.94 -14.67 11.93
C ILE A 75 -10.93 -15.85 11.93
N GLN A 76 -10.61 -16.91 11.18
CA GLN A 76 -11.46 -18.11 11.13
C GLN A 76 -11.66 -18.75 12.50
N ASN A 77 -10.60 -18.83 13.30
CA ASN A 77 -10.68 -19.40 14.64
C ASN A 77 -11.47 -18.51 15.61
N ALA A 78 -11.39 -17.19 15.46
CA ALA A 78 -12.05 -16.23 16.33
C ALA A 78 -13.54 -16.07 16.01
N ILE A 79 -13.92 -15.93 14.75
CA ILE A 79 -15.27 -15.56 14.33
C ILE A 79 -15.89 -16.49 13.28
N GLY A 80 -15.16 -17.51 12.81
CA GLY A 80 -15.66 -18.46 11.81
C GLY A 80 -15.59 -17.98 10.35
N PHE A 81 -15.06 -16.77 10.09
CA PHE A 81 -14.92 -16.22 8.76
C PHE A 81 -13.60 -16.69 8.11
N ASN A 82 -13.69 -17.24 6.90
CA ASN A 82 -12.52 -17.71 6.12
C ASN A 82 -12.44 -17.08 4.73
N GLY A 83 -12.98 -15.86 4.59
CA GLY A 83 -12.82 -15.02 3.41
C GLY A 83 -11.63 -14.08 3.52
N PRO A 84 -11.50 -13.07 2.63
CA PRO A 84 -10.37 -12.13 2.64
C PRO A 84 -10.27 -11.33 3.96
N SER A 85 -9.07 -11.26 4.54
CA SER A 85 -8.84 -10.52 5.81
C SER A 85 -8.98 -8.99 5.69
N GLY A 86 -8.99 -8.48 4.47
CA GLY A 86 -9.10 -7.05 4.17
C GLY A 86 -7.76 -6.35 3.97
N CYS A 87 -7.68 -5.57 2.90
CA CYS A 87 -6.44 -4.90 2.47
C CYS A 87 -5.91 -3.90 3.51
N VAL A 88 -6.80 -3.24 4.26
CA VAL A 88 -6.42 -2.29 5.31
C VAL A 88 -5.66 -2.99 6.43
N ALA A 89 -6.15 -4.14 6.91
CA ALA A 89 -5.48 -4.93 7.93
C ALA A 89 -4.11 -5.43 7.45
N ILE A 90 -4.02 -5.90 6.19
CA ILE A 90 -2.74 -6.33 5.60
C ILE A 90 -1.74 -5.18 5.55
N ALA A 91 -2.14 -4.01 5.04
CA ALA A 91 -1.25 -2.85 4.93
C ALA A 91 -0.74 -2.38 6.31
N MET A 92 -1.62 -2.36 7.32
CA MET A 92 -1.25 -2.08 8.71
C MET A 92 -0.24 -3.10 9.24
N CYS A 93 -0.53 -4.40 9.08
CA CYS A 93 0.33 -5.47 9.61
C CYS A 93 1.70 -5.53 8.96
N GLN A 94 1.81 -5.29 7.64
CA GLN A 94 3.09 -5.21 6.96
C GLN A 94 3.93 -4.02 7.44
N LEU A 95 3.28 -2.87 7.69
CA LEU A 95 3.95 -1.70 8.28
C LEU A 95 4.41 -1.98 9.72
N MET A 96 3.55 -2.59 10.55
CA MET A 96 3.91 -2.99 11.93
C MET A 96 5.04 -4.03 11.94
N HIS A 97 5.03 -4.99 11.01
CA HIS A 97 6.09 -5.97 10.84
C HIS A 97 7.44 -5.32 10.50
N TYR A 98 7.44 -4.34 9.59
CA TYR A 98 8.65 -3.59 9.24
C TYR A 98 9.28 -2.89 10.45
N TRP A 99 8.45 -2.28 11.31
CA TRP A 99 8.93 -1.61 12.52
C TRP A 99 9.21 -2.56 13.68
N GLY A 100 8.73 -3.82 13.65
CA GLY A 100 8.74 -4.71 14.79
C GLY A 100 8.01 -4.09 16.01
N TYR A 101 6.92 -3.37 15.77
CA TYR A 101 6.24 -2.55 16.77
C TYR A 101 4.72 -2.49 16.51
N PRO A 102 3.90 -2.44 17.59
CA PRO A 102 4.24 -2.55 19.02
C PRO A 102 4.36 -4.02 19.49
N GLU A 103 5.07 -4.29 20.57
CA GLU A 103 5.03 -5.61 21.23
C GLU A 103 3.69 -5.87 21.93
N HIS A 104 3.05 -4.82 22.45
CA HIS A 104 1.72 -4.80 23.05
C HIS A 104 0.96 -3.60 22.51
N GLY A 105 -0.35 -3.73 22.34
CA GLY A 105 -1.20 -2.58 22.05
C GLY A 105 -1.73 -1.92 23.31
N ASP A 106 -2.63 -0.96 23.15
CA ASP A 106 -3.25 -0.18 24.20
C ASP A 106 -4.77 -0.42 24.23
N GLY A 107 -5.32 -0.71 25.41
CA GLY A 107 -6.75 -0.82 25.66
C GLY A 107 -7.45 -1.92 24.87
N SER A 108 -8.74 -1.74 24.66
CA SER A 108 -9.60 -2.72 23.99
C SER A 108 -10.63 -2.04 23.11
N THR A 109 -11.20 -2.79 22.16
CA THR A 109 -12.35 -2.33 21.38
C THR A 109 -13.27 -3.47 21.03
N PHE A 110 -14.51 -3.13 20.68
CA PHE A 110 -15.50 -4.07 20.21
C PHE A 110 -16.42 -3.42 19.16
N TYR A 111 -17.00 -4.26 18.34
CA TYR A 111 -18.07 -3.87 17.43
C TYR A 111 -19.00 -5.06 17.15
N THR A 112 -20.14 -4.79 16.55
CA THR A 112 -21.02 -5.85 16.06
C THR A 112 -20.94 -5.88 14.55
N GLU A 113 -20.38 -6.96 14.04
CA GLU A 113 -20.35 -7.26 12.63
C GLU A 113 -21.69 -7.92 12.24
N ASN A 114 -22.21 -7.60 11.03
CA ASN A 114 -23.58 -7.97 10.66
C ASN A 114 -23.80 -9.49 10.58
N ASP A 115 -22.82 -10.22 10.04
CA ASP A 115 -22.90 -11.66 9.76
C ASP A 115 -22.25 -12.51 10.85
N TYR A 116 -21.26 -11.96 11.57
CA TYR A 116 -20.44 -12.69 12.55
C TYR A 116 -20.69 -12.27 14.00
N GLY A 117 -21.54 -11.25 14.22
CA GLY A 117 -21.99 -10.84 15.53
C GLY A 117 -20.99 -10.00 16.32
N TYR A 118 -21.01 -10.17 17.64
CA TYR A 118 -20.15 -9.39 18.54
C TYR A 118 -18.70 -9.85 18.47
N ILE A 119 -17.81 -8.92 18.20
CA ILE A 119 -16.36 -9.14 18.10
C ILE A 119 -15.67 -8.17 19.07
N GLU A 120 -14.78 -8.66 19.90
CA GLU A 120 -14.04 -7.90 20.90
C GLU A 120 -12.57 -8.33 20.90
N VAL A 121 -11.68 -7.38 21.11
CA VAL A 121 -10.24 -7.60 21.29
C VAL A 121 -9.72 -6.70 22.38
N ASP A 122 -8.91 -7.28 23.26
CA ASP A 122 -8.05 -6.59 24.21
C ASP A 122 -6.64 -6.53 23.62
N PHE A 123 -6.18 -5.32 23.28
CA PHE A 123 -4.85 -5.12 22.71
C PHE A 123 -3.76 -5.09 23.77
N GLU A 124 -4.10 -4.66 25.01
CA GLU A 124 -3.16 -4.53 26.11
C GLU A 124 -2.68 -5.92 26.60
N ASP A 125 -3.59 -6.91 26.59
CA ASP A 125 -3.27 -8.30 26.97
C ASP A 125 -2.55 -9.07 25.85
N ALA A 126 -2.52 -8.55 24.62
CA ALA A 126 -1.89 -9.21 23.49
C ALA A 126 -0.38 -9.00 23.44
N PHE A 127 0.36 -10.04 23.05
CA PHE A 127 1.78 -9.96 22.73
C PHE A 127 1.98 -10.24 21.23
N TYR A 128 2.49 -9.25 20.51
CA TYR A 128 2.79 -9.36 19.09
C TYR A 128 4.25 -9.77 18.90
N ASP A 129 4.46 -11.06 18.71
CA ASP A 129 5.78 -11.69 18.61
C ASP A 129 6.35 -11.53 17.20
N PHE A 130 6.91 -10.36 16.89
CA PHE A 130 7.49 -10.06 15.59
C PHE A 130 8.67 -10.94 15.21
N ASP A 131 9.45 -11.45 16.20
CA ASP A 131 10.55 -12.37 15.95
C ASP A 131 10.07 -13.71 15.36
N ASN A 132 8.81 -14.09 15.64
CA ASN A 132 8.17 -15.29 15.12
C ASN A 132 7.15 -15.02 14.01
N MET A 133 7.11 -13.80 13.45
CA MET A 133 6.35 -13.47 12.26
C MET A 133 7.23 -13.63 11.03
N ALA A 134 7.00 -14.69 10.25
CA ALA A 134 7.72 -14.84 8.99
C ALA A 134 7.19 -13.87 7.93
N ALA A 135 8.10 -13.30 7.13
CA ALA A 135 7.75 -12.34 6.09
C ALA A 135 6.93 -12.96 4.93
N LEU A 136 7.16 -14.24 4.59
CA LEU A 136 6.65 -14.88 3.37
C LEU A 136 5.57 -15.94 3.61
N TYR A 137 5.26 -16.27 4.85
CA TYR A 137 4.22 -17.27 5.19
C TYR A 137 3.58 -16.96 6.54
N ALA A 138 2.32 -17.33 6.67
CA ALA A 138 1.56 -17.08 7.89
C ALA A 138 2.07 -17.91 9.06
N THR A 139 2.20 -17.26 10.21
CA THR A 139 2.46 -17.87 11.51
C THR A 139 1.31 -17.55 12.46
N SER A 140 1.26 -18.22 13.62
CA SER A 140 0.26 -17.87 14.63
C SER A 140 0.39 -16.44 15.11
N ALA A 141 1.61 -15.90 15.14
CA ALA A 141 1.88 -14.52 15.54
C ALA A 141 1.31 -13.53 14.49
N SER A 142 1.57 -13.74 13.19
CA SER A 142 1.00 -12.90 12.14
C SER A 142 -0.52 -13.00 12.02
N GLN A 143 -1.09 -14.20 12.26
CA GLN A 143 -2.53 -14.42 12.28
C GLN A 143 -3.22 -13.66 13.43
N LEU A 144 -2.59 -13.60 14.62
CA LEU A 144 -3.08 -12.81 15.74
C LEU A 144 -3.10 -11.33 15.38
N LEU A 145 -1.98 -10.81 14.88
CA LEU A 145 -1.85 -9.41 14.50
C LEU A 145 -2.88 -9.02 13.43
N LEU A 146 -3.07 -9.86 12.41
CA LEU A 146 -4.07 -9.62 11.34
C LEU A 146 -5.50 -9.56 11.88
N PHE A 147 -5.86 -10.46 12.80
CA PHE A 147 -7.19 -10.43 13.42
C PHE A 147 -7.36 -9.14 14.22
N HIS A 148 -6.38 -8.78 15.06
CA HIS A 148 -6.44 -7.56 15.87
C HIS A 148 -6.46 -6.29 15.03
N ALA A 149 -5.67 -6.21 13.97
CA ALA A 149 -5.71 -5.09 13.03
C ALA A 149 -7.08 -4.96 12.36
N GLY A 150 -7.70 -6.07 11.95
CA GLY A 150 -9.06 -6.06 11.41
C GLY A 150 -10.10 -5.55 12.42
N VAL A 151 -10.03 -6.00 13.67
CA VAL A 151 -10.95 -5.54 14.72
C VAL A 151 -10.76 -4.07 15.05
N SER A 152 -9.51 -3.59 15.07
CA SER A 152 -9.18 -2.19 15.38
C SER A 152 -9.82 -1.17 14.44
N VAL A 153 -10.17 -1.58 13.23
CA VAL A 153 -10.78 -0.77 12.18
C VAL A 153 -12.25 -1.12 11.92
N ASN A 154 -12.86 -1.97 12.76
CA ASN A 154 -14.23 -2.49 12.57
C ASN A 154 -14.41 -3.08 11.17
N MET A 155 -13.52 -4.02 10.80
CA MET A 155 -13.53 -4.64 9.47
C MET A 155 -14.91 -5.19 9.12
N ASP A 156 -15.44 -4.77 7.98
CA ASP A 156 -16.65 -5.36 7.37
C ASP A 156 -16.21 -6.59 6.59
N TYR A 157 -16.38 -7.77 7.20
CA TYR A 157 -15.94 -9.05 6.67
C TYR A 157 -16.90 -9.59 5.62
N ASP A 158 -16.50 -9.58 4.36
CA ASP A 158 -17.31 -10.08 3.24
C ASP A 158 -16.49 -11.00 2.31
N TRP A 159 -17.15 -12.01 1.76
CA TRP A 159 -16.53 -13.00 0.85
C TRP A 159 -16.08 -12.41 -0.48
N SER A 160 -16.67 -11.31 -0.90
CA SER A 160 -16.29 -10.57 -2.12
C SER A 160 -15.12 -9.63 -1.91
N GLY A 161 -14.82 -9.31 -0.63
CA GLY A 161 -13.72 -8.44 -0.24
C GLY A 161 -14.05 -7.69 1.05
N SER A 162 -13.28 -7.93 2.11
CA SER A 162 -13.43 -7.24 3.38
C SER A 162 -12.89 -5.81 3.32
N GLY A 163 -13.60 -4.87 3.92
CA GLY A 163 -13.32 -3.45 3.82
C GLY A 163 -13.28 -2.71 5.15
N ALA A 164 -12.47 -1.66 5.22
CA ALA A 164 -12.41 -0.72 6.33
C ALA A 164 -11.89 0.65 5.87
N MET A 165 -12.03 1.66 6.71
CA MET A 165 -11.49 2.99 6.44
C MET A 165 -10.00 3.06 6.75
N VAL A 166 -9.23 3.71 5.85
CA VAL A 166 -7.79 3.99 6.11
C VAL A 166 -7.63 5.27 6.90
N VAL A 167 -8.30 6.35 6.50
CA VAL A 167 -8.18 7.69 7.12
C VAL A 167 -9.50 8.15 7.70
N GLY A 168 -9.44 8.96 8.74
CA GLY A 168 -10.60 9.52 9.42
C GLY A 168 -10.56 9.33 10.93
N SER A 169 -11.69 9.64 11.59
CA SER A 169 -11.91 9.29 12.98
C SER A 169 -12.18 7.79 13.13
N TYR A 170 -12.24 7.31 14.37
CA TYR A 170 -12.63 5.93 14.65
C TYR A 170 -13.98 5.55 13.97
N PRO A 171 -14.07 4.37 13.32
CA PRO A 171 -12.98 3.39 13.10
C PRO A 171 -12.20 3.70 11.82
N SER A 172 -10.86 3.72 11.90
CA SER A 172 -9.97 3.82 10.74
C SER A 172 -8.56 3.35 11.08
N ALA A 173 -7.75 2.99 10.08
CA ALA A 173 -6.36 2.62 10.31
C ALA A 173 -5.56 3.78 10.94
N PHE A 174 -5.78 5.01 10.48
CA PHE A 174 -5.16 6.20 11.05
C PHE A 174 -5.40 6.32 12.56
N TYR A 175 -6.67 6.18 12.99
CA TYR A 175 -7.03 6.20 14.40
C TYR A 175 -6.42 5.01 15.15
N ALA A 176 -6.53 3.80 14.59
CA ALA A 176 -6.07 2.58 15.24
C ALA A 176 -4.56 2.55 15.47
N MET A 177 -3.77 3.03 14.49
CA MET A 177 -2.31 3.10 14.63
C MET A 177 -1.90 3.99 15.81
N GLU A 178 -2.55 5.13 16.01
CA GLU A 178 -2.26 6.04 17.12
C GLU A 178 -2.78 5.49 18.46
N ASN A 179 -4.04 5.05 18.51
CA ASN A 179 -4.75 4.84 19.78
C ASN A 179 -4.70 3.39 20.30
N PHE A 180 -4.54 2.41 19.42
CA PHE A 180 -4.45 1.00 19.83
C PHE A 180 -3.06 0.41 19.63
N PHE A 181 -2.29 0.92 18.66
CA PHE A 181 -0.95 0.42 18.38
C PHE A 181 0.17 1.38 18.77
N GLY A 182 -0.14 2.47 19.50
CA GLY A 182 0.82 3.35 20.15
C GLY A 182 1.78 4.09 19.20
N TYR A 183 1.42 4.26 17.93
CA TYR A 183 2.20 5.09 17.00
C TYR A 183 2.09 6.55 17.41
N HIS A 184 3.13 7.33 17.11
CA HIS A 184 3.22 8.71 17.56
C HIS A 184 2.11 9.58 16.96
N SER A 185 1.62 10.56 17.75
CA SER A 185 0.56 11.50 17.33
C SER A 185 0.94 12.44 16.17
N ASP A 186 2.21 12.44 15.74
CA ASP A 186 2.65 13.14 14.53
C ASP A 186 2.34 12.34 13.24
N ILE A 187 1.77 11.14 13.37
CA ILE A 187 1.22 10.43 12.21
C ILE A 187 0.24 11.36 11.49
N SER A 188 0.35 11.45 10.18
CA SER A 188 -0.47 12.35 9.37
C SER A 188 -0.90 11.67 8.08
N PHE A 189 -1.92 12.21 7.44
CA PHE A 189 -2.32 11.78 6.12
C PHE A 189 -2.37 12.95 5.15
N GLN A 190 -2.13 12.67 3.89
CA GLN A 190 -2.11 13.66 2.82
C GLN A 190 -3.08 13.24 1.71
N TRP A 191 -3.93 14.17 1.30
CA TRP A 191 -4.80 13.99 0.15
C TRP A 191 -4.11 14.48 -1.11
N LYS A 192 -4.01 13.63 -2.13
CA LYS A 192 -3.39 13.99 -3.40
C LYS A 192 -4.01 15.26 -4.00
N ASP A 193 -5.33 15.42 -3.89
CA ASP A 193 -6.06 16.56 -4.46
C ASP A 193 -5.68 17.92 -3.84
N ASN A 194 -5.00 17.93 -2.69
CA ASN A 194 -4.51 19.14 -2.05
C ASN A 194 -3.11 19.57 -2.54
N HIS A 195 -2.51 18.81 -3.44
CA HIS A 195 -1.14 18.98 -3.90
C HIS A 195 -1.03 18.87 -5.42
N THR A 196 -0.04 19.54 -5.99
CA THR A 196 0.40 19.21 -7.35
C THR A 196 1.06 17.82 -7.36
N ASP A 197 1.12 17.18 -8.53
CA ASP A 197 1.77 15.87 -8.66
C ASP A 197 3.23 15.88 -8.18
N ASN A 198 3.96 16.98 -8.41
CA ASN A 198 5.33 17.12 -7.94
C ASN A 198 5.44 17.24 -6.42
N GLU A 199 4.57 18.04 -5.80
CA GLU A 199 4.54 18.18 -4.34
C GLU A 199 4.21 16.86 -3.68
N TYR A 200 3.20 16.16 -4.17
CA TYR A 200 2.78 14.89 -3.59
C TYR A 200 3.85 13.80 -3.73
N ARG A 201 4.52 13.70 -4.90
CA ARG A 201 5.67 12.81 -5.09
C ARG A 201 6.80 13.14 -4.13
N ASN A 202 7.10 14.42 -3.93
CA ASN A 202 8.16 14.83 -3.00
C ASN A 202 7.82 14.49 -1.55
N ILE A 203 6.56 14.59 -1.14
CA ILE A 203 6.10 14.15 0.19
C ILE A 203 6.37 12.64 0.37
N ILE A 204 5.99 11.81 -0.61
CA ILE A 204 6.24 10.36 -0.56
C ILE A 204 7.75 10.07 -0.51
N LYS A 205 8.54 10.70 -1.38
CA LYS A 205 9.99 10.50 -1.42
C LYS A 205 10.67 10.93 -0.11
N GLU A 206 10.21 12.01 0.51
CA GLU A 206 10.72 12.47 1.80
C GLU A 206 10.49 11.44 2.92
N GLU A 207 9.32 10.79 2.95
CA GLU A 207 9.05 9.71 3.90
C GLU A 207 9.98 8.52 3.65
N LEU A 208 10.10 8.07 2.41
CA LEU A 208 10.93 6.94 2.02
C LEU A 208 12.44 7.22 2.24
N ASP A 209 12.91 8.43 1.96
CA ASP A 209 14.30 8.88 2.25
C ASP A 209 14.65 8.79 3.75
N ASN A 210 13.63 8.88 4.60
CA ASN A 210 13.76 8.73 6.04
C ASN A 210 13.43 7.30 6.52
N ASN A 211 13.37 6.32 5.61
CA ASN A 211 13.02 4.93 5.88
C ASN A 211 11.65 4.78 6.55
N ARG A 212 10.68 5.58 6.14
CA ARG A 212 9.31 5.52 6.62
C ARG A 212 8.38 5.08 5.47
N PRO A 213 8.09 3.77 5.34
CA PRO A 213 7.09 3.30 4.40
C PRO A 213 5.71 3.83 4.79
N ILE A 214 4.84 4.00 3.81
CA ILE A 214 3.53 4.62 3.98
C ILE A 214 2.40 3.65 3.60
N ILE A 215 1.25 3.80 4.27
CA ILE A 215 0.00 3.18 3.83
C ILE A 215 -0.69 4.13 2.86
N ALA A 216 -0.92 3.65 1.65
CA ALA A 216 -1.65 4.35 0.60
C ALA A 216 -3.05 3.75 0.42
N GLN A 217 -3.98 4.57 -0.06
CA GLN A 217 -5.29 4.11 -0.49
C GLN A 217 -5.66 4.73 -1.84
N GLY A 218 -6.43 4.01 -2.62
CA GLY A 218 -6.96 4.49 -3.88
C GLY A 218 -8.28 3.83 -4.22
N TYR A 219 -9.01 4.46 -5.13
CA TYR A 219 -10.29 3.97 -5.62
C TYR A 219 -10.19 3.73 -7.11
N GLY A 220 -10.71 2.58 -7.57
CA GLY A 220 -10.87 2.31 -8.98
C GLY A 220 -12.03 3.11 -9.60
N ASN A 221 -12.35 2.80 -10.86
CA ASN A 221 -13.42 3.47 -11.59
C ASN A 221 -14.84 3.18 -11.06
N SER A 222 -15.01 2.20 -10.16
CA SER A 222 -16.26 1.92 -9.46
C SER A 222 -16.12 2.31 -7.99
N ALA A 223 -17.20 2.85 -7.41
CA ALA A 223 -17.24 3.31 -6.01
C ALA A 223 -16.90 2.20 -4.99
N ASP A 224 -17.06 0.93 -5.39
CA ASP A 224 -16.86 -0.24 -4.54
C ASP A 224 -15.47 -0.89 -4.72
N SER A 225 -14.57 -0.29 -5.48
CA SER A 225 -13.23 -0.85 -5.78
C SER A 225 -12.11 -0.08 -5.07
N GLY A 226 -12.24 0.17 -3.77
CA GLY A 226 -11.17 0.72 -2.95
C GLY A 226 -10.08 -0.32 -2.66
N HIS A 227 -8.82 0.13 -2.55
CA HIS A 227 -7.72 -0.71 -2.08
C HIS A 227 -6.77 0.09 -1.20
N ALA A 228 -6.21 -0.58 -0.19
CA ALA A 228 -5.12 -0.08 0.64
C ALA A 228 -3.87 -0.94 0.42
N TRP A 229 -2.71 -0.29 0.30
CA TRP A 229 -1.41 -0.96 0.08
C TRP A 229 -0.28 -0.17 0.71
N ASN A 230 0.93 -0.70 0.69
CA ASN A 230 2.10 0.04 1.12
C ASN A 230 2.92 0.58 -0.06
N ILE A 231 3.42 1.80 0.08
CA ILE A 231 4.49 2.33 -0.77
C ILE A 231 5.74 2.37 0.09
N ASP A 232 6.77 1.65 -0.32
CA ASP A 232 7.90 1.33 0.53
C ASP A 232 9.27 1.47 -0.15
N GLY A 233 9.29 2.00 -1.37
CA GLY A 233 10.52 2.28 -2.11
C GLY A 233 10.26 3.12 -3.34
N TYR A 234 11.33 3.62 -3.97
CA TYR A 234 11.22 4.29 -5.27
C TYR A 234 12.52 4.22 -6.05
N GLU A 235 12.41 4.27 -7.37
CA GLU A 235 13.48 4.42 -8.34
C GLU A 235 13.04 5.49 -9.35
N ASP A 236 13.73 6.62 -9.40
CA ASP A 236 13.31 7.80 -10.14
C ASP A 236 11.87 8.24 -9.78
N ASP A 237 10.96 8.22 -10.76
CA ASP A 237 9.53 8.55 -10.60
C ASP A 237 8.63 7.30 -10.46
N TYR A 238 9.23 6.13 -10.29
CA TYR A 238 8.53 4.87 -10.05
C TYR A 238 8.55 4.53 -8.58
N PHE A 239 7.38 4.26 -8.01
CA PHE A 239 7.24 3.89 -6.61
C PHE A 239 7.01 2.40 -6.48
N HIS A 240 7.75 1.76 -5.56
CA HIS A 240 7.51 0.38 -5.23
C HIS A 240 6.24 0.26 -4.40
N CYS A 241 5.32 -0.60 -4.87
CA CYS A 241 4.05 -0.89 -4.22
C CYS A 241 4.03 -2.34 -3.76
N ASN A 242 3.73 -2.54 -2.49
CA ASN A 242 3.42 -3.83 -1.91
C ASN A 242 1.89 -3.92 -1.72
N TRP A 243 1.24 -4.68 -2.58
CA TRP A 243 -0.22 -4.71 -2.69
C TRP A 243 -0.92 -5.53 -1.61
N GLY A 244 -0.17 -6.30 -0.80
CA GLY A 244 -0.75 -7.18 0.20
C GLY A 244 -1.43 -8.41 -0.38
N TRP A 245 -0.89 -8.95 -1.47
CA TRP A 245 -1.37 -10.14 -2.18
C TRP A 245 -0.31 -11.23 -2.26
N GLY A 246 0.35 -11.51 -1.14
CA GLY A 246 1.39 -12.55 -1.06
C GLY A 246 2.56 -12.30 -2.02
N GLY A 247 2.99 -11.04 -2.18
CA GLY A 247 4.02 -10.63 -3.13
C GLY A 247 3.54 -10.55 -4.59
N SER A 248 2.33 -11.01 -4.89
CA SER A 248 1.80 -10.97 -6.25
C SER A 248 1.61 -9.53 -6.70
N SER A 249 2.13 -9.22 -7.88
CA SER A 249 2.10 -7.88 -8.48
C SER A 249 2.89 -6.81 -7.75
N ASN A 250 3.64 -7.12 -6.69
CA ASN A 250 4.58 -6.18 -6.10
C ASN A 250 5.58 -5.71 -7.16
N GLY A 251 5.97 -4.43 -7.11
CA GLY A 251 6.88 -3.87 -8.08
C GLY A 251 6.79 -2.35 -8.17
N TYR A 252 7.48 -1.80 -9.16
CA TYR A 252 7.59 -0.37 -9.38
C TYR A 252 6.53 0.13 -10.35
N PHE A 253 5.80 1.18 -9.94
CA PHE A 253 4.71 1.77 -10.70
C PHE A 253 4.93 3.27 -10.87
N TYR A 254 4.65 3.77 -12.07
CA TYR A 254 4.69 5.20 -12.31
C TYR A 254 3.57 5.89 -11.52
N PHE A 255 3.90 7.00 -10.86
CA PHE A 255 3.03 7.69 -9.93
C PHE A 255 1.61 7.98 -10.44
N ASN A 256 1.47 8.41 -11.70
CA ASN A 256 0.16 8.73 -12.27
C ASN A 256 -0.57 7.51 -12.85
N ASN A 257 -0.03 6.32 -12.70
CA ASN A 257 -0.59 5.09 -13.25
C ASN A 257 -0.52 3.94 -12.23
N LEU A 258 -0.92 4.21 -10.99
CA LEU A 258 -1.12 3.21 -9.93
C LEU A 258 -2.43 2.44 -10.20
N ASN A 259 -2.66 2.02 -11.45
CA ASN A 259 -3.83 1.25 -11.82
C ASN A 259 -3.52 -0.23 -11.62
N PHE A 260 -4.06 -0.80 -10.56
CA PHE A 260 -4.21 -2.24 -10.47
C PHE A 260 -5.47 -2.64 -11.22
N SER A 261 -5.33 -3.26 -12.37
CA SER A 261 -6.43 -4.00 -12.97
C SER A 261 -6.42 -5.40 -12.34
N SER A 262 -7.42 -5.71 -11.54
CA SER A 262 -7.72 -7.09 -11.20
C SER A 262 -7.92 -7.86 -12.51
N SER A 263 -6.99 -8.75 -12.82
CA SER A 263 -7.14 -9.74 -13.88
C SER A 263 -8.05 -10.87 -13.44
#